data_10f26c66ce23f7fe0472dcf56cb4b3c5
#
_entry.id   10f26c66ce23f7fe0472dcf56cb4b3c5
#
_cell.length_a   1.000
_cell.length_b   1.000
_cell.length_c   1.000
_cell.angle_alpha   90.00
_cell.angle_beta   90.00
_cell.angle_gamma   90.00
#
_symmetry.space_group_name_H-M   'P 1'
#
loop_
_entity.id
_entity.type
_entity.pdbx_description
1 polymer ?
#
loop_
_entity_poly.entity_id
_entity_poly.type
_entity_poly.pdbx_seq_one_letter_code
_entity_poly.pdbx_strand_id
1 'polypeptide(L)'
;MRKIILGNFKNNKVFRKKLRSSYKQAMRILRPQFGENKGYDLVFCRKIWTYSDDGIDFYRRQNHAAFEICEIFRDIRNIDIRNAIIRAIASENLRKLNFQNEFLMDILAVGGGFYLAGISKNIELSPEIRKDFLEFSKNAKNYDFDKYMNGENEIEQDFLGIFAAEIISKIVKNRKLNEISEQEIFDEIQKI
;
A
#
# COMPACT_ATOMS: atom_id res chain seq x y z
N MET A 1 -1.97 -9.65 -20.02
CA MET A 1 -2.69 -8.35 -20.06
C MET A 1 -3.49 -8.28 -18.76
N ARG A 2 -3.37 -7.19 -18.02
CA ARG A 2 -4.13 -7.01 -16.77
C ARG A 2 -5.60 -6.76 -17.10
N LYS A 3 -6.51 -7.42 -16.40
CA LYS A 3 -7.94 -7.19 -16.50
C LYS A 3 -8.41 -6.27 -15.38
N ILE A 4 -9.36 -5.38 -15.71
CA ILE A 4 -10.11 -4.61 -14.73
C ILE A 4 -11.51 -5.19 -14.70
N ILE A 5 -11.86 -5.81 -13.58
CA ILE A 5 -13.14 -6.49 -13.37
C ILE A 5 -14.00 -5.58 -12.51
N LEU A 6 -15.18 -5.23 -12.99
CA LEU A 6 -16.02 -4.20 -12.40
C LEU A 6 -17.16 -4.75 -11.52
N GLY A 7 -17.19 -6.03 -11.20
CA GLY A 7 -18.22 -6.58 -10.32
C GLY A 7 -19.60 -5.89 -10.47
N ASN A 8 -20.12 -5.38 -9.35
CA ASN A 8 -21.41 -4.67 -9.28
C ASN A 8 -21.40 -3.28 -9.95
N PHE A 9 -20.23 -2.76 -10.37
CA PHE A 9 -20.12 -1.48 -11.07
C PHE A 9 -20.23 -1.57 -12.59
N LYS A 10 -20.49 -2.75 -13.14
CA LYS A 10 -20.52 -2.97 -14.60
C LYS A 10 -21.39 -1.97 -15.34
N ASN A 11 -22.55 -1.59 -14.79
CA ASN A 11 -23.50 -0.66 -15.38
C ASN A 11 -23.33 0.80 -14.91
N ASN A 12 -22.42 1.10 -14.00
CA ASN A 12 -22.20 2.44 -13.49
C ASN A 12 -21.22 3.21 -14.40
N LYS A 13 -21.78 3.99 -15.33
CA LYS A 13 -20.98 4.77 -16.31
C LYS A 13 -20.08 5.82 -15.63
N VAL A 14 -20.55 6.46 -14.54
CA VAL A 14 -19.80 7.49 -13.83
C VAL A 14 -18.59 6.86 -13.13
N PHE A 15 -18.79 5.80 -12.39
CA PHE A 15 -17.70 5.08 -11.73
C PHE A 15 -16.67 4.54 -12.73
N ARG A 16 -17.13 3.97 -13.85
CA ARG A 16 -16.22 3.50 -14.93
C ARG A 16 -15.34 4.61 -15.48
N LYS A 17 -15.88 5.84 -15.64
CA LYS A 17 -15.10 7.00 -16.09
C LYS A 17 -14.07 7.41 -15.03
N LYS A 18 -14.48 7.51 -13.76
CA LYS A 18 -13.59 7.79 -12.62
C LYS A 18 -12.45 6.76 -12.56
N LEU A 19 -12.78 5.47 -12.60
CA LEU A 19 -11.81 4.39 -12.51
C LEU A 19 -10.80 4.41 -13.67
N ARG A 20 -11.24 4.61 -14.92
CA ARG A 20 -10.34 4.71 -16.08
C ARG A 20 -9.37 5.88 -15.95
N SER A 21 -9.84 7.03 -15.48
CA SER A 21 -9.00 8.21 -15.24
C SER A 21 -7.98 7.93 -14.15
N SER A 22 -8.42 7.42 -13.00
CA SER A 22 -7.57 7.10 -11.84
C SER A 22 -6.53 6.03 -12.18
N TYR A 23 -6.92 4.98 -12.92
CA TYR A 23 -5.99 3.96 -13.39
C TYR A 23 -4.91 4.55 -14.32
N LYS A 24 -5.30 5.40 -15.28
CA LYS A 24 -4.34 6.05 -16.17
C LYS A 24 -3.34 6.91 -15.40
N GLN A 25 -3.80 7.63 -14.37
CA GLN A 25 -2.94 8.45 -13.50
C GLN A 25 -2.02 7.57 -12.65
N ALA A 26 -2.54 6.50 -12.05
CA ALA A 26 -1.73 5.55 -11.28
C ALA A 26 -0.62 4.94 -12.13
N MET A 27 -0.92 4.51 -13.35
CA MET A 27 0.07 3.91 -14.25
C MET A 27 1.16 4.89 -14.72
N ARG A 28 0.90 6.20 -14.74
CA ARG A 28 1.95 7.21 -15.01
C ARG A 28 3.01 7.24 -13.91
N ILE A 29 2.61 6.96 -12.65
CA ILE A 29 3.51 6.91 -11.49
C ILE A 29 4.22 5.55 -11.40
N LEU A 30 3.49 4.47 -11.65
CA LEU A 30 4.00 3.11 -11.45
C LEU A 30 4.92 2.61 -12.55
N ARG A 31 4.70 3.01 -13.83
CA ARG A 31 5.51 2.54 -14.96
C ARG A 31 7.00 2.89 -14.85
N PRO A 32 7.39 4.11 -14.46
CA PRO A 32 8.81 4.43 -14.26
C PRO A 32 9.49 3.54 -13.20
N GLN A 33 8.74 3.11 -12.20
CA GLN A 33 9.26 2.28 -11.09
C GLN A 33 9.34 0.78 -11.45
N PHE A 34 8.27 0.25 -12.04
CA PHE A 34 8.09 -1.21 -12.18
C PHE A 34 7.94 -1.67 -13.64
N GLY A 35 8.00 -0.77 -14.61
CA GLY A 35 7.75 -1.09 -16.01
C GLY A 35 6.27 -1.42 -16.29
N GLU A 36 6.02 -2.19 -17.34
CA GLU A 36 4.68 -2.69 -17.62
C GLU A 36 4.35 -3.85 -16.69
N ASN A 37 3.37 -3.64 -15.84
CA ASN A 37 2.91 -4.65 -14.89
C ASN A 37 2.07 -5.71 -15.60
N LYS A 38 2.62 -6.90 -15.75
CA LYS A 38 1.96 -8.05 -16.38
C LYS A 38 1.38 -8.97 -15.29
N GLY A 39 0.11 -9.32 -15.42
CA GLY A 39 -0.43 -10.50 -14.74
C GLY A 39 -1.15 -10.31 -13.40
N TYR A 40 -1.45 -9.07 -12.98
CA TYR A 40 -2.19 -8.83 -11.74
C TYR A 40 -3.51 -8.10 -12.01
N ASP A 41 -4.62 -8.75 -11.81
CA ASP A 41 -5.95 -8.22 -12.10
C ASP A 41 -6.45 -7.30 -10.98
N LEU A 42 -7.27 -6.31 -11.32
CA LEU A 42 -7.92 -5.42 -10.37
C LEU A 42 -9.43 -5.69 -10.38
N VAL A 43 -9.96 -6.11 -9.25
CA VAL A 43 -11.38 -6.45 -9.07
C VAL A 43 -12.02 -5.40 -8.17
N PHE A 44 -13.12 -4.78 -8.61
CA PHE A 44 -13.83 -3.74 -7.86
C PHE A 44 -15.22 -4.24 -7.48
N CYS A 45 -15.52 -4.23 -6.18
CA CYS A 45 -16.79 -4.65 -5.60
C CYS A 45 -17.39 -3.53 -4.76
N ARG A 46 -18.72 -3.53 -4.60
CA ARG A 46 -19.41 -2.67 -3.63
C ARG A 46 -19.50 -3.38 -2.29
N LYS A 47 -19.38 -2.58 -1.23
CA LYS A 47 -19.68 -2.99 0.15
C LYS A 47 -20.59 -1.95 0.81
N ILE A 48 -21.31 -2.38 1.86
CA ILE A 48 -22.15 -1.47 2.64
C ILE A 48 -21.28 -0.50 3.43
N TRP A 49 -20.14 -0.98 3.96
CA TRP A 49 -19.16 -0.20 4.70
C TRP A 49 -17.74 -0.73 4.42
N THR A 50 -16.75 0.08 4.69
CA THR A 50 -15.31 -0.23 4.59
C THR A 50 -14.62 0.15 5.89
N TYR A 51 -13.46 -0.41 6.15
CA TYR A 51 -12.66 -0.08 7.32
C TYR A 51 -11.86 1.21 7.12
N SER A 52 -11.48 1.50 5.88
CA SER A 52 -10.68 2.69 5.56
C SER A 52 -11.50 3.96 5.51
N ASP A 53 -10.98 5.05 6.05
CA ASP A 53 -11.61 6.38 6.07
C ASP A 53 -11.86 6.96 4.66
N ASP A 54 -11.06 6.56 3.67
CA ASP A 54 -11.24 6.95 2.27
C ASP A 54 -12.34 6.15 1.56
N GLY A 55 -12.99 5.21 2.27
CA GLY A 55 -14.08 4.39 1.76
C GLY A 55 -13.64 3.32 0.75
N ILE A 56 -12.36 2.99 0.70
CA ILE A 56 -11.81 2.00 -0.21
C ILE A 56 -10.87 1.05 0.53
N ASP A 57 -11.34 -0.16 0.80
CA ASP A 57 -10.47 -1.23 1.26
C ASP A 57 -9.89 -2.00 0.07
N PHE A 58 -8.68 -2.52 0.19
CA PHE A 58 -8.18 -3.44 -0.79
C PHE A 58 -7.53 -4.66 -0.14
N TYR A 59 -7.72 -5.81 -0.77
CA TYR A 59 -7.21 -7.09 -0.31
C TYR A 59 -6.33 -7.72 -1.37
N ARG A 60 -5.15 -8.15 -0.97
CA ARG A 60 -4.27 -8.92 -1.82
C ARG A 60 -4.80 -10.36 -1.95
N ARG A 61 -4.81 -10.87 -3.18
CA ARG A 61 -5.06 -12.28 -3.52
C ARG A 61 -3.95 -12.76 -4.47
N GLN A 62 -3.79 -14.07 -4.63
CA GLN A 62 -2.70 -14.64 -5.44
C GLN A 62 -2.51 -13.98 -6.82
N ASN A 63 -3.61 -13.71 -7.54
CA ASN A 63 -3.57 -13.23 -8.92
C ASN A 63 -4.27 -11.87 -9.13
N HIS A 64 -4.80 -11.26 -8.07
CA HIS A 64 -5.55 -10.00 -8.18
C HIS A 64 -5.57 -9.22 -6.87
N ALA A 65 -5.81 -7.90 -6.99
CA ALA A 65 -6.24 -7.07 -5.88
C ALA A 65 -7.76 -6.90 -5.94
N ALA A 66 -8.43 -7.22 -4.85
CA ALA A 66 -9.85 -6.91 -4.66
C ALA A 66 -9.99 -5.57 -3.95
N PHE A 67 -10.75 -4.65 -4.53
CA PHE A 67 -11.09 -3.35 -3.97
C PHE A 67 -12.55 -3.36 -3.56
N GLU A 68 -12.82 -3.13 -2.29
CA GLU A 68 -14.15 -2.97 -1.74
C GLU A 68 -14.43 -1.48 -1.56
N ILE A 69 -15.50 -1.00 -2.22
CA ILE A 69 -15.86 0.42 -2.26
C ILE A 69 -17.15 0.62 -1.48
N CYS A 70 -17.11 1.50 -0.49
CA CYS A 70 -18.25 1.79 0.37
C CYS A 70 -19.40 2.45 -0.40
N GLU A 71 -20.61 1.91 -0.30
CA GLU A 71 -21.79 2.46 -0.95
C GLU A 71 -22.27 3.78 -0.32
N ILE A 72 -21.98 3.99 0.95
CA ILE A 72 -22.37 5.19 1.70
C ILE A 72 -21.55 6.41 1.24
N PHE A 73 -20.29 6.19 0.87
CA PHE A 73 -19.44 7.24 0.30
C PHE A 73 -19.79 7.52 -1.17
N ARG A 74 -20.85 8.31 -1.39
CA ARG A 74 -21.30 8.67 -2.74
C ARG A 74 -20.26 9.45 -3.56
N ASP A 75 -19.29 10.08 -2.90
CA ASP A 75 -18.33 11.01 -3.48
C ASP A 75 -16.87 10.56 -3.40
N ILE A 76 -16.59 9.26 -3.53
CA ILE A 76 -15.22 8.77 -3.66
C ILE A 76 -14.52 9.53 -4.80
N ARG A 77 -13.44 10.22 -4.46
CA ARG A 77 -12.70 11.06 -5.41
C ARG A 77 -11.80 10.22 -6.30
N ASN A 78 -11.49 10.75 -7.48
CA ASN A 78 -10.53 10.10 -8.38
C ASN A 78 -9.16 9.86 -7.73
N ILE A 79 -8.76 10.74 -6.82
CA ILE A 79 -7.49 10.63 -6.09
C ILE A 79 -7.47 9.43 -5.16
N ASP A 80 -8.57 9.14 -4.48
CA ASP A 80 -8.68 8.02 -3.54
C ASP A 80 -8.56 6.69 -4.28
N ILE A 81 -9.30 6.55 -5.39
CA ILE A 81 -9.19 5.38 -6.29
C ILE A 81 -7.77 5.24 -6.87
N ARG A 82 -7.15 6.35 -7.28
CA ARG A 82 -5.78 6.36 -7.79
C ARG A 82 -4.80 5.85 -6.73
N ASN A 83 -4.91 6.38 -5.51
CA ASN A 83 -4.02 6.03 -4.41
C ASN A 83 -4.16 4.57 -4.00
N ALA A 84 -5.38 4.05 -3.89
CA ALA A 84 -5.63 2.63 -3.63
C ALA A 84 -5.00 1.74 -4.71
N ILE A 85 -5.13 2.09 -6.00
CA ILE A 85 -4.50 1.35 -7.10
C ILE A 85 -2.97 1.39 -7.00
N ILE A 86 -2.38 2.55 -6.66
CA ILE A 86 -0.93 2.69 -6.51
C ILE A 86 -0.45 1.80 -5.37
N ARG A 87 -1.07 1.90 -4.18
CA ARG A 87 -0.72 1.10 -3.01
C ARG A 87 -0.75 -0.40 -3.33
N ALA A 88 -1.83 -0.89 -3.92
CA ALA A 88 -1.99 -2.30 -4.25
C ALA A 88 -0.95 -2.80 -5.25
N ILE A 89 -0.71 -2.07 -6.33
CA ILE A 89 0.22 -2.49 -7.39
C ILE A 89 1.68 -2.37 -6.93
N ALA A 90 2.04 -1.32 -6.21
CA ALA A 90 3.37 -1.15 -5.66
C ALA A 90 3.70 -2.26 -4.66
N SER A 91 2.82 -2.49 -3.70
CA SER A 91 2.97 -3.57 -2.71
C SER A 91 3.16 -4.94 -3.38
N GLU A 92 2.34 -5.27 -4.39
CA GLU A 92 2.47 -6.54 -5.11
C GLU A 92 3.83 -6.68 -5.84
N ASN A 93 4.35 -5.59 -6.41
CA ASN A 93 5.65 -5.67 -7.09
C ASN A 93 6.81 -5.76 -6.11
N LEU A 94 6.76 -5.02 -5.02
CA LEU A 94 7.83 -4.98 -4.02
C LEU A 94 7.91 -6.27 -3.22
N ARG A 95 6.78 -6.91 -2.91
CA ARG A 95 6.75 -8.22 -2.23
C ARG A 95 7.35 -9.39 -3.03
N LYS A 96 7.73 -9.17 -4.30
CA LYS A 96 8.48 -10.15 -5.10
C LYS A 96 9.98 -10.13 -4.83
N LEU A 97 10.45 -9.14 -4.10
CA LEU A 97 11.83 -9.08 -3.65
C LEU A 97 12.05 -10.11 -2.53
N ASN A 98 13.25 -10.65 -2.49
CA ASN A 98 13.58 -11.72 -1.55
C ASN A 98 14.19 -11.12 -0.27
N PHE A 99 13.34 -10.63 0.64
CA PHE A 99 13.74 -10.19 1.97
C PHE A 99 13.66 -11.37 2.94
N GLN A 100 14.54 -11.40 3.92
CA GLN A 100 14.54 -12.40 4.98
C GLN A 100 13.64 -12.00 6.15
N ASN A 101 13.51 -10.70 6.39
CA ASN A 101 12.70 -10.13 7.45
C ASN A 101 11.37 -9.62 6.87
N GLU A 102 10.25 -10.26 7.27
CA GLU A 102 8.91 -9.90 6.78
C GLU A 102 8.48 -8.50 7.19
N PHE A 103 8.88 -8.02 8.36
CA PHE A 103 8.62 -6.64 8.77
C PHE A 103 9.29 -5.63 7.86
N LEU A 104 10.57 -5.83 7.52
CA LEU A 104 11.29 -4.94 6.59
C LEU A 104 10.71 -5.02 5.19
N MET A 105 10.22 -6.20 4.77
CA MET A 105 9.47 -6.35 3.53
C MET A 105 8.17 -5.54 3.56
N ASP A 106 7.45 -5.52 4.67
CA ASP A 106 6.22 -4.76 4.79
C ASP A 106 6.48 -3.25 4.83
N ILE A 107 7.54 -2.81 5.50
CA ILE A 107 7.98 -1.41 5.43
C ILE A 107 8.23 -1.00 3.97
N LEU A 108 8.91 -1.83 3.19
CA LEU A 108 9.13 -1.53 1.77
C LEU A 108 7.84 -1.57 0.95
N ALA A 109 7.07 -2.64 1.08
CA ALA A 109 5.90 -2.89 0.23
C ALA A 109 4.76 -1.92 0.51
N VAL A 110 4.41 -1.72 1.78
CA VAL A 110 3.34 -0.81 2.21
C VAL A 110 3.83 0.63 2.10
N GLY A 111 4.98 0.95 2.71
CA GLY A 111 5.56 2.28 2.67
C GLY A 111 5.87 2.79 1.27
N GLY A 112 6.38 1.93 0.39
CA GLY A 112 6.60 2.26 -1.02
C GLY A 112 5.31 2.60 -1.76
N GLY A 113 4.21 1.91 -1.43
CA GLY A 113 2.88 2.21 -1.97
C GLY A 113 2.37 3.57 -1.53
N PHE A 114 2.46 3.89 -0.24
CA PHE A 114 2.07 5.20 0.32
C PHE A 114 2.98 6.32 -0.20
N TYR A 115 4.28 6.10 -0.25
CA TYR A 115 5.24 7.05 -0.82
C TYR A 115 4.90 7.41 -2.28
N LEU A 116 4.67 6.43 -3.13
CA LEU A 116 4.30 6.65 -4.53
C LEU A 116 2.92 7.29 -4.70
N ALA A 117 2.01 7.06 -3.78
CA ALA A 117 0.71 7.73 -3.76
C ALA A 117 0.82 9.21 -3.33
N GLY A 118 1.96 9.64 -2.81
CA GLY A 118 2.19 10.98 -2.26
C GLY A 118 1.54 11.15 -0.88
N ILE A 119 1.39 10.08 -0.13
CA ILE A 119 0.86 10.06 1.23
C ILE A 119 2.04 9.82 2.16
N SER A 120 2.68 10.90 2.58
CA SER A 120 3.69 10.91 3.64
C SER A 120 3.43 12.12 4.53
N LYS A 121 3.60 11.95 5.84
CA LYS A 121 3.52 13.02 6.83
C LYS A 121 4.59 12.74 7.87
N ASN A 122 5.20 13.80 8.40
CA ASN A 122 6.02 13.66 9.59
C ASN A 122 5.13 13.18 10.73
N ILE A 123 5.39 11.98 11.21
CA ILE A 123 4.68 11.35 12.32
C ILE A 123 5.71 11.11 13.41
N GLU A 124 5.43 11.63 14.59
CA GLU A 124 6.18 11.27 15.80
C GLU A 124 5.63 9.93 16.32
N LEU A 125 6.50 8.95 16.40
CA LEU A 125 6.17 7.67 16.99
C LEU A 125 6.17 7.77 18.51
N SER A 126 5.18 7.15 19.16
CA SER A 126 5.26 6.92 20.60
C SER A 126 6.47 6.05 20.94
N PRO A 127 7.02 6.16 22.18
CA PRO A 127 8.16 5.33 22.60
C PRO A 127 7.88 3.82 22.47
N GLU A 128 6.66 3.39 22.74
CA GLU A 128 6.23 2.00 22.64
C GLU A 128 6.29 1.51 21.20
N ILE A 129 5.66 2.24 20.27
CA ILE A 129 5.67 1.91 18.86
C ILE A 129 7.10 1.88 18.31
N ARG A 130 7.93 2.85 18.68
CA ARG A 130 9.35 2.87 18.31
C ARG A 130 10.07 1.62 18.78
N LYS A 131 9.84 1.18 20.02
CA LYS A 131 10.43 -0.04 20.57
C LYS A 131 10.00 -1.26 19.76
N ASP A 132 8.72 -1.40 19.44
CA ASP A 132 8.18 -2.51 18.64
C ASP A 132 8.80 -2.55 17.24
N PHE A 133 8.93 -1.41 16.56
CA PHE A 133 9.59 -1.32 15.26
C PHE A 133 11.06 -1.77 15.32
N LEU A 134 11.79 -1.36 16.35
CA LEU A 134 13.17 -1.77 16.55
C LEU A 134 13.28 -3.27 16.85
N GLU A 135 12.35 -3.84 17.60
CA GLU A 135 12.31 -5.27 17.88
C GLU A 135 12.01 -6.09 16.61
N PHE A 136 10.97 -5.71 15.86
CA PHE A 136 10.60 -6.40 14.62
C PHE A 136 11.68 -6.28 13.54
N SER A 137 12.39 -5.17 13.47
CA SER A 137 13.51 -5.03 12.52
C SER A 137 14.67 -6.00 12.83
N LYS A 138 14.85 -6.39 14.11
CA LYS A 138 15.88 -7.31 14.54
C LYS A 138 15.46 -8.78 14.51
N ASN A 139 14.17 -9.05 14.67
CA ASN A 139 13.65 -10.40 14.88
C ASN A 139 12.40 -10.67 14.05
N ALA A 140 12.60 -11.19 12.83
CA ALA A 140 11.53 -11.54 11.92
C ALA A 140 10.53 -12.57 12.48
N LYS A 141 10.95 -13.43 13.42
CA LYS A 141 10.10 -14.48 13.98
C LYS A 141 9.00 -13.96 14.91
N ASN A 142 9.19 -12.77 15.47
CA ASN A 142 8.23 -12.15 16.38
C ASN A 142 7.25 -11.22 15.67
N TYR A 143 7.43 -11.01 14.38
CA TYR A 143 6.56 -10.15 13.58
C TYR A 143 5.42 -10.95 12.97
N ASP A 144 4.20 -10.55 13.30
CA ASP A 144 2.96 -11.04 12.70
C ASP A 144 2.20 -9.86 12.12
N PHE A 145 2.24 -9.73 10.79
CA PHE A 145 1.60 -8.63 10.07
C PHE A 145 0.09 -8.61 10.28
N ASP A 146 -0.57 -9.78 10.24
CA ASP A 146 -2.02 -9.85 10.39
C ASP A 146 -2.45 -9.43 11.79
N LYS A 147 -1.68 -9.79 12.81
CA LYS A 147 -1.90 -9.36 14.18
C LYS A 147 -1.74 -7.85 14.35
N TYR A 148 -0.73 -7.27 13.70
CA TYR A 148 -0.47 -5.83 13.71
C TYR A 148 -1.56 -5.05 12.98
N MET A 149 -2.06 -5.61 11.86
CA MET A 149 -3.07 -4.99 11.02
C MET A 149 -4.50 -5.16 11.54
N ASN A 150 -4.75 -6.14 12.41
CA ASN A 150 -6.09 -6.41 12.97
C ASN A 150 -6.39 -5.65 14.29
N GLY A 151 -5.55 -4.70 14.66
CA GLY A 151 -5.87 -3.75 15.72
C GLY A 151 -5.65 -4.26 17.16
N GLU A 152 -4.99 -5.40 17.35
CA GLU A 152 -4.62 -5.84 18.70
C GLU A 152 -3.62 -4.89 19.39
N ASN A 153 -3.00 -3.98 18.64
CA ASN A 153 -2.03 -2.98 19.10
C ASN A 153 -2.42 -1.51 18.81
N GLU A 154 -3.70 -1.22 18.54
CA GLU A 154 -4.23 0.15 18.32
C GLU A 154 -3.56 0.97 17.19
N ILE A 155 -2.74 0.34 16.33
CA ILE A 155 -2.11 1.04 15.21
C ILE A 155 -2.97 0.82 13.96
N GLU A 156 -3.59 1.90 13.51
CA GLU A 156 -4.35 1.91 12.25
C GLU A 156 -3.43 1.58 11.06
N GLN A 157 -3.97 0.82 10.08
CA GLN A 157 -3.25 0.47 8.85
C GLN A 157 -2.59 1.67 8.17
N ASP A 158 -3.31 2.80 8.14
CA ASP A 158 -2.83 4.03 7.51
C ASP A 158 -1.65 4.63 8.28
N PHE A 159 -1.61 4.47 9.61
CA PHE A 159 -0.50 4.94 10.42
C PHE A 159 0.81 4.20 10.08
N LEU A 160 0.78 2.87 10.05
CA LEU A 160 1.95 2.07 9.65
C LEU A 160 2.39 2.41 8.22
N GLY A 161 1.43 2.58 7.31
CA GLY A 161 1.71 2.94 5.92
C GLY A 161 2.36 4.32 5.78
N ILE A 162 1.88 5.32 6.51
CA ILE A 162 2.44 6.68 6.49
C ILE A 162 3.84 6.69 7.11
N PHE A 163 4.05 5.99 8.22
CA PHE A 163 5.35 5.88 8.85
C PHE A 163 6.37 5.13 7.97
N ALA A 164 5.96 4.02 7.39
CA ALA A 164 6.78 3.28 6.44
C ALA A 164 7.14 4.15 5.21
N ALA A 165 6.20 4.97 4.72
CA ALA A 165 6.46 5.92 3.63
C ALA A 165 7.51 6.97 4.02
N GLU A 166 7.51 7.42 5.26
CA GLU A 166 8.53 8.35 5.78
C GLU A 166 9.92 7.73 5.75
N ILE A 167 10.06 6.48 6.22
CA ILE A 167 11.31 5.72 6.12
C ILE A 167 11.76 5.61 4.66
N ILE A 168 10.87 5.17 3.77
CA ILE A 168 11.18 5.00 2.36
C ILE A 168 11.58 6.32 1.70
N SER A 169 10.95 7.44 2.07
CA SER A 169 11.28 8.76 1.53
C SER A 169 12.72 9.19 1.80
N LYS A 170 13.27 8.81 2.95
CA LYS A 170 14.65 9.10 3.35
C LYS A 170 15.67 8.27 2.57
N ILE A 171 15.29 7.06 2.16
CA ILE A 171 16.19 6.09 1.50
C ILE A 171 16.18 6.24 -0.02
N VAL A 172 15.02 6.51 -0.64
CA VAL A 172 14.81 6.34 -2.09
C VAL A 172 15.69 7.24 -2.97
N LYS A 173 15.98 8.48 -2.59
CA LYS A 173 16.93 9.40 -3.24
C LYS A 173 17.04 9.26 -4.76
N ASN A 174 16.08 9.47 -5.56
CA ASN A 174 16.13 9.41 -7.04
C ASN A 174 16.38 8.03 -7.69
N ARG A 175 16.30 6.95 -6.95
CA ARG A 175 16.41 5.58 -7.47
C ARG A 175 15.06 4.85 -7.43
N LYS A 176 15.01 3.65 -8.02
CA LYS A 176 13.78 2.85 -8.00
C LYS A 176 13.61 2.15 -6.65
N LEU A 177 12.35 1.96 -6.24
CA LEU A 177 12.02 1.28 -4.99
C LEU A 177 12.52 -0.18 -4.94
N ASN A 178 12.58 -0.86 -6.07
CA ASN A 178 13.07 -2.24 -6.14
C ASN A 178 14.63 -2.36 -6.04
N GLU A 179 15.31 -1.23 -5.94
CA GLU A 179 16.77 -1.16 -5.72
C GLU A 179 17.10 -0.95 -4.23
N ILE A 180 16.09 -0.77 -3.38
CA ILE A 180 16.26 -0.62 -1.92
C ILE A 180 16.49 -2.01 -1.31
N SER A 181 17.57 -2.13 -0.53
CA SER A 181 17.92 -3.35 0.18
C SER A 181 17.29 -3.41 1.57
N GLU A 182 17.19 -4.62 2.09
CA GLU A 182 16.77 -4.89 3.45
C GLU A 182 17.62 -4.14 4.49
N GLN A 183 18.96 -4.14 4.29
CA GLN A 183 19.90 -3.48 5.19
C GLN A 183 19.68 -1.96 5.26
N GLU A 184 19.36 -1.31 4.15
CA GLU A 184 19.11 0.14 4.15
C GLU A 184 17.86 0.53 4.93
N ILE A 185 16.82 -0.31 4.88
CA ILE A 185 15.61 -0.10 5.68
C ILE A 185 15.92 -0.31 7.15
N PHE A 186 16.66 -1.39 7.47
CA PHE A 186 17.10 -1.66 8.83
C PHE A 186 17.92 -0.50 9.41
N ASP A 187 18.91 0.00 8.67
CA ASP A 187 19.77 1.11 9.10
C ASP A 187 18.99 2.40 9.31
N GLU A 188 17.94 2.66 8.51
CA GLU A 188 17.10 3.84 8.69
C GLU A 188 16.19 3.72 9.92
N ILE A 189 15.65 2.52 10.19
CA ILE A 189 14.87 2.26 11.41
C ILE A 189 15.73 2.44 12.67
N GLN A 190 17.03 2.06 12.63
CA GLN A 190 17.92 2.25 13.77
C GLN A 190 18.17 3.72 14.16
N LYS A 191 17.86 4.68 13.27
CA LYS A 191 18.02 6.13 13.50
C LYS A 191 16.81 6.78 14.16
N ILE A 192 15.71 6.02 14.31
CA ILE A 192 14.49 6.49 14.95
C ILE A 192 14.69 6.52 16.46
#